data_e46c683c24dbac56af174b02c9542b2a
#
_entry.id   e46c683c24dbac56af174b02c9542b2a
#
_cell.length_a   1.000
_cell.length_b   1.000
_cell.length_c   1.000
_cell.angle_alpha   90.00
_cell.angle_beta   90.00
_cell.angle_gamma   90.00
#
_symmetry.space_group_name_H-M   'P 1'
#
loop_
_entity.id
_entity.type
_entity.pdbx_description
1 polymer ?
#
loop_
_entity_poly.entity_id
_entity_poly.type
_entity_poly.pdbx_seq_one_letter_code
_entity_poly.pdbx_strand_id
1 'polypeptide(L)'
;DYVRSGDVNKLRNMIFKLSNGVIPAVTGDTLRSEKNYSIVVFEKLSQAGIELGMDIITAYGSRDLFIKKTELSNTLDEILQVRDSAIVYYTSEVNKVITLHLSPLTTSIIQYINTNMYRPLKVKELASYFNISESKLRTLFRTELGSTVQDYIIGRKIEEAKLMIKSNVTTN
;
A
#
# COMPACT_ATOMS: atom_id res chain seq x y z
N ASP A 1 -0.03 -15.27 1.93
CA ASP A 1 1.16 -15.44 2.80
C ASP A 1 2.46 -14.86 2.20
N TYR A 2 2.75 -15.03 0.90
CA TYR A 2 3.99 -14.51 0.29
C TYR A 2 4.08 -12.98 0.28
N VAL A 3 2.97 -12.28 0.07
CA VAL A 3 2.91 -10.81 0.20
C VAL A 3 3.24 -10.41 1.63
N ARG A 4 2.66 -11.09 2.61
CA ARG A 4 2.90 -10.84 4.05
C ARG A 4 4.34 -11.12 4.48
N SER A 5 5.03 -12.07 3.82
CA SER A 5 6.45 -12.38 4.10
C SER A 5 7.43 -11.48 3.35
N GLY A 6 6.98 -10.68 2.38
CA GLY A 6 7.84 -9.88 1.52
C GLY A 6 8.73 -10.71 0.57
N ASP A 7 8.45 -12.01 0.39
CA ASP A 7 9.27 -12.91 -0.42
C ASP A 7 8.92 -12.83 -1.92
N VAL A 8 9.48 -11.83 -2.58
CA VAL A 8 9.24 -11.54 -4.01
C VAL A 8 9.65 -12.70 -4.92
N ASN A 9 10.73 -13.43 -4.59
CA ASN A 9 11.22 -14.50 -5.47
C ASN A 9 10.30 -15.73 -5.45
N LYS A 10 9.87 -16.15 -4.27
CA LYS A 10 8.88 -17.24 -4.14
C LYS A 10 7.56 -16.85 -4.78
N LEU A 11 7.14 -15.59 -4.62
CA LEU A 11 5.92 -15.10 -5.22
C LEU A 11 5.98 -15.13 -6.75
N ARG A 12 7.06 -14.66 -7.37
CA ARG A 12 7.25 -14.72 -8.83
C ARG A 12 7.14 -16.15 -9.37
N ASN A 13 7.76 -17.10 -8.68
CA ASN A 13 7.69 -18.52 -9.06
C ASN A 13 6.26 -19.09 -8.96
N MET A 14 5.50 -18.65 -7.95
CA MET A 14 4.11 -19.02 -7.78
C MET A 14 3.20 -18.39 -8.84
N ILE A 15 3.38 -17.10 -9.13
CA ILE A 15 2.63 -16.38 -10.18
C ILE A 15 2.80 -17.07 -11.52
N PHE A 16 4.03 -17.43 -11.89
CA PHE A 16 4.30 -18.17 -13.13
C PHE A 16 3.54 -19.50 -13.23
N LYS A 17 3.31 -20.17 -12.09
CA LYS A 17 2.51 -21.41 -12.03
C LYS A 17 0.99 -21.17 -12.06
N LEU A 18 0.53 -20.01 -11.59
CA LEU A 18 -0.89 -19.66 -11.48
C LEU A 18 -1.41 -18.83 -12.65
N SER A 19 -0.52 -18.24 -13.47
CA SER A 19 -0.89 -17.33 -14.55
C SER A 19 -1.74 -17.96 -15.67
N ASN A 20 -1.95 -19.29 -15.65
CA ASN A 20 -2.84 -20.00 -16.58
C ASN A 20 -4.27 -20.20 -16.04
N GLY A 21 -4.58 -19.72 -14.84
CA GLY A 21 -5.89 -19.88 -14.22
C GLY A 21 -6.84 -18.73 -14.54
N VAL A 22 -7.58 -18.84 -15.64
CA VAL A 22 -8.70 -17.93 -15.94
C VAL A 22 -9.89 -18.30 -15.06
N ILE A 23 -10.51 -17.28 -14.42
CA ILE A 23 -11.70 -17.48 -13.59
C ILE A 23 -12.91 -17.73 -14.48
N PRO A 24 -13.77 -18.74 -14.17
CA PRO A 24 -15.00 -18.94 -14.90
C PRO A 24 -15.83 -17.65 -14.97
N ALA A 25 -16.33 -17.33 -16.14
CA ALA A 25 -17.10 -16.10 -16.38
C ALA A 25 -18.42 -16.10 -15.57
N VAL A 26 -18.46 -15.31 -14.51
CA VAL A 26 -19.68 -15.14 -13.69
C VAL A 26 -20.71 -14.28 -14.41
N THR A 27 -20.27 -13.38 -15.30
CA THR A 27 -21.13 -12.42 -16.03
C THR A 27 -21.44 -12.84 -17.45
N GLY A 28 -21.02 -14.04 -17.90
CA GLY A 28 -21.09 -14.43 -19.33
C GLY A 28 -20.01 -13.78 -20.21
N ASP A 29 -19.31 -12.76 -19.69
CA ASP A 29 -18.18 -12.10 -20.32
C ASP A 29 -16.91 -12.34 -19.49
N THR A 30 -15.98 -13.10 -20.05
CA THR A 30 -14.74 -13.50 -19.39
C THR A 30 -13.84 -12.29 -19.10
N LEU A 31 -13.73 -11.35 -20.05
CA LEU A 31 -12.91 -10.15 -19.89
C LEU A 31 -13.42 -9.28 -18.72
N ARG A 32 -14.74 -9.06 -18.67
CA ARG A 32 -15.38 -8.29 -17.60
C ARG A 32 -15.24 -8.99 -16.24
N SER A 33 -15.39 -10.30 -16.22
CA SER A 33 -15.22 -11.10 -14.99
C SER A 33 -13.80 -11.01 -14.44
N GLU A 34 -12.79 -11.07 -15.30
CA GLU A 34 -11.38 -10.92 -14.90
C GLU A 34 -11.05 -9.50 -14.43
N LYS A 35 -11.62 -8.46 -15.05
CA LYS A 35 -11.50 -7.08 -14.56
C LYS A 35 -12.07 -6.97 -13.15
N ASN A 36 -13.30 -7.42 -12.92
CA ASN A 36 -13.94 -7.37 -11.61
C ASN A 36 -13.11 -8.11 -10.54
N TYR A 37 -12.61 -9.30 -10.87
CA TYR A 37 -11.78 -10.07 -9.95
C TYR A 37 -10.46 -9.36 -9.63
N SER A 38 -9.81 -8.77 -10.63
CA SER A 38 -8.57 -8.03 -10.42
C SER A 38 -8.76 -6.85 -9.49
N ILE A 39 -9.88 -6.13 -9.59
CA ILE A 39 -10.23 -5.02 -8.67
C ILE A 39 -10.31 -5.52 -7.22
N VAL A 40 -10.96 -6.68 -6.99
CA VAL A 40 -11.04 -7.30 -5.66
C VAL A 40 -9.64 -7.70 -5.15
N VAL A 41 -8.79 -8.24 -6.03
CA VAL A 41 -7.40 -8.57 -5.69
C VAL A 41 -6.62 -7.33 -5.29
N PHE A 42 -6.73 -6.22 -6.03
CA PHE A 42 -6.02 -4.98 -5.71
C PHE A 42 -6.47 -4.39 -4.37
N GLU A 43 -7.76 -4.44 -4.06
CA GLU A 43 -8.28 -4.05 -2.75
C GLU A 43 -7.66 -4.89 -1.62
N LYS A 44 -7.62 -6.23 -1.78
CA LYS A 44 -7.00 -7.12 -0.79
C LYS A 44 -5.50 -6.90 -0.64
N LEU A 45 -4.79 -6.61 -1.73
CA LEU A 45 -3.37 -6.30 -1.70
C LEU A 45 -3.10 -4.98 -0.96
N SER A 46 -3.89 -3.94 -1.23
CA SER A 46 -3.73 -2.65 -0.55
C SER A 46 -4.00 -2.76 0.94
N GLN A 47 -5.06 -3.45 1.35
CA GLN A 47 -5.36 -3.72 2.76
C GLN A 47 -4.23 -4.49 3.45
N ALA A 48 -3.77 -5.59 2.85
CA ALA A 48 -2.67 -6.37 3.39
C ALA A 48 -1.36 -5.57 3.48
N GLY A 49 -1.08 -4.71 2.50
CA GLY A 49 0.07 -3.81 2.52
C GLY A 49 0.01 -2.83 3.70
N ILE A 50 -1.15 -2.21 3.92
CA ILE A 50 -1.38 -1.28 5.04
C ILE A 50 -1.22 -2.00 6.39
N GLU A 51 -1.80 -3.19 6.56
CA GLU A 51 -1.64 -4.00 7.77
C GLU A 51 -0.18 -4.31 8.10
N LEU A 52 0.67 -4.43 7.08
CA LEU A 52 2.10 -4.73 7.19
C LEU A 52 2.99 -3.47 7.25
N GLY A 53 2.38 -2.29 7.39
CA GLY A 53 3.08 -1.02 7.60
C GLY A 53 3.36 -0.23 6.32
N MET A 54 2.85 -0.66 5.18
CA MET A 54 2.88 0.17 3.98
C MET A 54 2.05 1.44 4.21
N ASP A 55 2.53 2.56 3.69
CA ASP A 55 1.81 3.81 3.80
C ASP A 55 0.44 3.75 3.10
N ILE A 56 -0.60 4.23 3.80
CA ILE A 56 -2.00 4.14 3.35
C ILE A 56 -2.24 4.87 2.02
N ILE A 57 -1.60 6.03 1.82
CA ILE A 57 -1.74 6.83 0.60
C ILE A 57 -1.08 6.11 -0.57
N THR A 58 0.13 5.60 -0.34
CA THR A 58 0.86 4.81 -1.32
C THR A 58 0.11 3.54 -1.68
N ALA A 59 -0.47 2.85 -0.70
CA ALA A 59 -1.23 1.62 -0.92
C ALA A 59 -2.48 1.87 -1.76
N TYR A 60 -3.33 2.83 -1.38
CA TYR A 60 -4.55 3.12 -2.12
C TYR A 60 -4.28 3.83 -3.45
N GLY A 61 -3.31 4.73 -3.52
CA GLY A 61 -2.91 5.36 -4.78
C GLY A 61 -2.42 4.35 -5.82
N SER A 62 -1.64 3.35 -5.38
CA SER A 62 -1.20 2.26 -6.25
C SER A 62 -2.36 1.36 -6.68
N ARG A 63 -3.30 1.05 -5.76
CA ARG A 63 -4.54 0.32 -6.08
C ARG A 63 -5.29 1.00 -7.23
N ASP A 64 -5.53 2.29 -7.11
CA ASP A 64 -6.29 3.06 -8.09
C ASP A 64 -5.58 3.10 -9.46
N LEU A 65 -4.24 3.18 -9.47
CA LEU A 65 -3.46 3.06 -10.69
C LEU A 65 -3.59 1.68 -11.35
N PHE A 66 -3.58 0.59 -10.58
CA PHE A 66 -3.78 -0.75 -11.11
C PHE A 66 -5.21 -0.98 -11.61
N ILE A 67 -6.22 -0.45 -10.90
CA ILE A 67 -7.62 -0.46 -11.36
C ILE A 67 -7.72 0.25 -12.72
N LYS A 68 -7.18 1.46 -12.83
CA LYS A 68 -7.21 2.23 -14.08
C LYS A 68 -6.53 1.48 -15.23
N LYS A 69 -5.36 0.86 -15.01
CA LYS A 69 -4.69 0.05 -16.02
C LYS A 69 -5.55 -1.14 -16.45
N THR A 70 -6.18 -1.83 -15.51
CA THR A 70 -7.05 -2.96 -15.78
C THR A 70 -8.29 -2.55 -16.59
N GLU A 71 -8.90 -1.42 -16.27
CA GLU A 71 -10.05 -0.93 -17.05
C GLU A 71 -9.67 -0.58 -18.50
N LEU A 72 -8.47 -0.09 -18.74
CA LEU A 72 -7.93 0.22 -20.07
C LEU A 72 -7.47 -1.02 -20.84
N SER A 73 -7.31 -2.17 -20.20
CA SER A 73 -6.90 -3.42 -20.84
C SER A 73 -8.00 -3.98 -21.73
N ASN A 74 -7.64 -4.47 -22.92
CA ASN A 74 -8.55 -4.99 -23.92
C ASN A 74 -8.44 -6.51 -24.11
N THR A 75 -7.44 -7.14 -23.51
CA THR A 75 -7.21 -8.58 -23.58
C THR A 75 -7.06 -9.20 -22.19
N LEU A 76 -7.29 -10.51 -22.09
CA LEU A 76 -7.08 -11.27 -20.85
C LEU A 76 -5.61 -11.22 -20.41
N ASP A 77 -4.70 -11.35 -21.34
CA ASP A 77 -3.25 -11.33 -21.06
C ASP A 77 -2.82 -10.00 -20.45
N GLU A 78 -3.32 -8.86 -20.96
CA GLU A 78 -3.06 -7.55 -20.38
C GLU A 78 -3.57 -7.46 -18.95
N ILE A 79 -4.79 -7.94 -18.66
CA ILE A 79 -5.36 -7.93 -17.31
C ILE A 79 -4.51 -8.79 -16.37
N LEU A 80 -4.12 -9.99 -16.78
CA LEU A 80 -3.29 -10.89 -16.01
C LEU A 80 -1.92 -10.27 -15.71
N GLN A 81 -1.27 -9.64 -16.69
CA GLN A 81 0.00 -8.94 -16.50
C GLN A 81 -0.11 -7.76 -15.51
N VAL A 82 -1.20 -6.99 -15.57
CA VAL A 82 -1.45 -5.90 -14.61
C VAL A 82 -1.64 -6.46 -13.21
N ARG A 83 -2.39 -7.55 -13.05
CA ARG A 83 -2.62 -8.21 -11.76
C ARG A 83 -1.31 -8.75 -11.17
N ASP A 84 -0.50 -9.43 -11.97
CA ASP A 84 0.80 -9.97 -11.54
C ASP A 84 1.76 -8.85 -11.14
N SER A 85 1.78 -7.76 -11.92
CA SER A 85 2.56 -6.56 -11.60
C SER A 85 2.15 -5.93 -10.27
N ALA A 86 0.85 -5.89 -9.97
CA ALA A 86 0.34 -5.40 -8.69
C ALA A 86 0.80 -6.28 -7.53
N ILE A 87 0.70 -7.61 -7.66
CA ILE A 87 1.13 -8.54 -6.61
C ILE A 87 2.64 -8.38 -6.33
N VAL A 88 3.47 -8.32 -7.38
CA VAL A 88 4.91 -8.10 -7.24
C VAL A 88 5.21 -6.76 -6.59
N TYR A 89 4.53 -5.70 -7.01
CA TYR A 89 4.69 -4.35 -6.46
C TYR A 89 4.41 -4.32 -4.95
N TYR A 90 3.22 -4.76 -4.52
CA TYR A 90 2.85 -4.75 -3.10
C TYR A 90 3.78 -5.62 -2.26
N THR A 91 4.21 -6.77 -2.77
CA THR A 91 5.18 -7.63 -2.07
C THR A 91 6.52 -6.92 -1.92
N SER A 92 6.99 -6.20 -2.95
CA SER A 92 8.23 -5.43 -2.90
C SER A 92 8.16 -4.29 -1.90
N GLU A 93 7.04 -3.55 -1.86
CA GLU A 93 6.86 -2.45 -0.90
C GLU A 93 6.80 -2.96 0.55
N VAL A 94 6.09 -4.07 0.79
CA VAL A 94 6.08 -4.73 2.11
C VAL A 94 7.48 -5.19 2.50
N ASN A 95 8.24 -5.76 1.56
CA ASN A 95 9.62 -6.18 1.83
C ASN A 95 10.52 -4.99 2.21
N LYS A 96 10.36 -3.83 1.57
CA LYS A 96 11.09 -2.61 1.96
C LYS A 96 10.78 -2.21 3.40
N VAL A 97 9.51 -2.26 3.82
CA VAL A 97 9.11 -1.96 5.21
C VAL A 97 9.76 -2.93 6.19
N ILE A 98 9.75 -4.23 5.87
CA ILE A 98 10.35 -5.29 6.71
C ILE A 98 11.87 -5.13 6.78
N THR A 99 12.52 -4.85 5.67
CA THR A 99 14.00 -4.73 5.59
C THR A 99 14.53 -3.43 6.20
N LEU A 100 13.70 -2.40 6.33
CA LEU A 100 14.04 -1.15 7.05
C LEU A 100 14.19 -1.37 8.57
N HIS A 101 13.99 -2.59 9.07
CA HIS A 101 14.10 -2.94 10.49
C HIS A 101 13.27 -2.02 11.42
N LEU A 102 12.12 -1.56 10.94
CA LEU A 102 11.21 -0.80 11.77
C LEU A 102 10.72 -1.67 12.93
N SER A 103 10.85 -1.16 14.14
CA SER A 103 10.28 -1.82 15.31
C SER A 103 8.76 -1.91 15.19
N PRO A 104 8.09 -2.92 15.79
CA PRO A 104 6.63 -2.99 15.82
C PRO A 104 5.99 -1.73 16.37
N LEU A 105 6.66 -1.07 17.32
CA LEU A 105 6.21 0.21 17.88
C LEU A 105 6.22 1.32 16.83
N THR A 106 7.31 1.47 16.09
CA THR A 106 7.42 2.47 15.01
C THR A 106 6.39 2.21 13.92
N THR A 107 6.19 0.97 13.52
CA THR A 107 5.15 0.58 12.56
C THR A 107 3.76 0.99 13.04
N SER A 108 3.42 0.71 14.31
CA SER A 108 2.12 1.10 14.90
C SER A 108 1.94 2.61 14.96
N ILE A 109 3.01 3.36 15.27
CA ILE A 109 2.98 4.83 15.28
C ILE A 109 2.74 5.39 13.87
N ILE A 110 3.41 4.83 12.86
CA ILE A 110 3.23 5.20 11.45
C ILE A 110 1.78 4.96 11.02
N GLN A 111 1.23 3.79 11.32
CA GLN A 111 -0.17 3.48 11.01
C GLN A 111 -1.14 4.46 11.66
N TYR A 112 -0.90 4.80 12.95
CA TYR A 112 -1.72 5.78 13.65
C TYR A 112 -1.64 7.16 12.99
N ILE A 113 -0.44 7.64 12.62
CA ILE A 113 -0.26 8.90 11.91
C ILE A 113 -1.04 8.88 10.59
N ASN A 114 -0.91 7.83 9.78
CA ASN A 114 -1.56 7.72 8.48
C ASN A 114 -3.10 7.72 8.62
N THR A 115 -3.64 6.99 9.58
CA THR A 115 -5.09 6.93 9.84
C THR A 115 -5.66 8.26 10.36
N ASN A 116 -4.84 9.08 11.03
CA ASN A 116 -5.27 10.31 11.69
C ASN A 116 -4.72 11.58 11.05
N MET A 117 -4.16 11.52 9.83
CA MET A 117 -3.44 12.64 9.21
C MET A 117 -4.31 13.88 8.91
N TYR A 118 -5.63 13.72 8.81
CA TYR A 118 -6.55 14.83 8.53
C TYR A 118 -6.82 15.72 9.74
N ARG A 119 -6.37 15.31 10.94
CA ARG A 119 -6.44 16.12 12.16
C ARG A 119 -5.06 16.68 12.54
N PRO A 120 -5.02 17.71 13.40
CA PRO A 120 -3.75 18.13 14.00
C PRO A 120 -3.15 16.98 14.84
N LEU A 121 -1.91 16.62 14.55
CA LEU A 121 -1.16 15.61 15.30
C LEU A 121 0.01 16.30 16.00
N LYS A 122 0.02 16.24 17.33
CA LYS A 122 1.12 16.77 18.15
C LYS A 122 2.00 15.62 18.65
N VAL A 123 3.31 15.85 18.68
CA VAL A 123 4.29 14.86 19.17
C VAL A 123 3.97 14.39 20.58
N LYS A 124 3.54 15.30 21.45
CA LYS A 124 3.13 15.00 22.83
C LYS A 124 1.91 14.04 22.89
N GLU A 125 0.91 14.26 22.04
CA GLU A 125 -0.28 13.42 21.96
C GLU A 125 0.06 12.02 21.46
N LEU A 126 0.91 11.91 20.44
CA LEU A 126 1.41 10.64 19.94
C LEU A 126 2.17 9.87 21.01
N ALA A 127 3.10 10.53 21.71
CA ALA A 127 3.87 9.92 22.78
C ALA A 127 2.96 9.40 23.89
N SER A 128 1.97 10.21 24.33
CA SER A 128 0.98 9.78 25.32
C SER A 128 0.14 8.59 24.85
N TYR A 129 -0.35 8.60 23.61
CA TYR A 129 -1.17 7.52 23.07
C TYR A 129 -0.45 6.17 23.08
N PHE A 130 0.85 6.17 22.73
CA PHE A 130 1.67 4.95 22.73
C PHE A 130 2.37 4.68 24.07
N ASN A 131 2.06 5.44 25.11
CA ASN A 131 2.63 5.29 26.45
C ASN A 131 4.17 5.32 26.47
N ILE A 132 4.75 6.24 25.70
CA ILE A 132 6.21 6.47 25.62
C ILE A 132 6.54 7.94 25.86
N SER A 133 7.80 8.24 26.18
CA SER A 133 8.27 9.63 26.27
C SER A 133 8.44 10.25 24.88
N GLU A 134 8.27 11.58 24.77
CA GLU A 134 8.56 12.32 23.54
C GLU A 134 10.01 12.08 23.07
N SER A 135 10.95 11.99 23.98
CA SER A 135 12.35 11.72 23.67
C SER A 135 12.51 10.36 22.98
N LYS A 136 11.88 9.30 23.52
CA LYS A 136 11.89 7.97 22.90
C LYS A 136 11.25 7.99 21.51
N LEU A 137 10.12 8.67 21.36
CA LEU A 137 9.45 8.82 20.05
C LEU A 137 10.36 9.50 19.02
N ARG A 138 11.03 10.59 19.41
CA ARG A 138 11.97 11.31 18.53
C ARG A 138 13.18 10.45 18.16
N THR A 139 13.73 9.69 19.11
CA THR A 139 14.83 8.75 18.87
C THR A 139 14.44 7.67 17.88
N LEU A 140 13.28 7.02 18.07
CA LEU A 140 12.78 6.00 17.16
C LEU A 140 12.71 6.51 15.71
N PHE A 141 12.09 7.70 15.50
CA PHE A 141 11.98 8.26 14.15
C PHE A 141 13.33 8.61 13.53
N ARG A 142 14.27 9.15 14.31
CA ARG A 142 15.62 9.44 13.80
C ARG A 142 16.40 8.19 13.47
N THR A 143 16.35 7.16 14.32
CA THR A 143 17.14 5.93 14.14
C THR A 143 16.55 5.00 13.09
N GLU A 144 15.23 4.87 13.03
CA GLU A 144 14.56 3.91 12.15
C GLU A 144 14.09 4.50 10.82
N LEU A 145 13.79 5.81 10.78
CA LEU A 145 13.27 6.50 9.58
C LEU A 145 14.19 7.60 9.04
N GLY A 146 15.26 7.92 9.75
CA GLY A 146 16.18 9.00 9.35
C GLY A 146 15.57 10.42 9.35
N SER A 147 14.37 10.59 9.93
CA SER A 147 13.62 11.85 9.90
C SER A 147 13.11 12.25 11.28
N THR A 148 12.66 13.51 11.43
CA THR A 148 11.93 13.89 12.64
C THR A 148 10.46 13.47 12.52
N VAL A 149 9.78 13.30 13.67
CA VAL A 149 8.33 13.01 13.72
C VAL A 149 7.52 14.07 12.97
N GLN A 150 7.90 15.34 13.13
CA GLN A 150 7.22 16.45 12.47
C GLN A 150 7.45 16.46 10.96
N ASP A 151 8.68 16.27 10.50
CA ASP A 151 8.97 16.18 9.06
C ASP A 151 8.24 15.03 8.41
N TYR A 152 8.16 13.88 9.09
CA TYR A 152 7.39 12.74 8.63
C TYR A 152 5.90 13.10 8.47
N ILE A 153 5.26 13.67 9.51
CA ILE A 153 3.84 14.07 9.46
C ILE A 153 3.59 15.10 8.34
N ILE A 154 4.44 16.12 8.23
CA ILE A 154 4.31 17.15 7.19
C ILE A 154 4.48 16.54 5.80
N GLY A 155 5.49 15.72 5.61
CA GLY A 155 5.73 15.03 4.34
C GLY A 155 4.50 14.21 3.90
N ARG A 156 3.91 13.46 4.82
CA ARG A 156 2.70 12.68 4.55
C ARG A 156 1.51 13.55 4.13
N LYS A 157 1.27 14.67 4.84
CA LYS A 157 0.20 15.62 4.51
C LYS A 157 0.40 16.27 3.13
N ILE A 158 1.63 16.58 2.76
CA ILE A 158 1.96 17.14 1.45
C ILE A 158 1.68 16.12 0.34
N GLU A 159 2.08 14.86 0.52
CA GLU A 159 1.81 13.81 -0.46
C GLU A 159 0.31 13.58 -0.66
N GLU A 160 -0.47 13.56 0.43
CA GLU A 160 -1.92 13.47 0.36
C GLU A 160 -2.54 14.65 -0.40
N ALA A 161 -2.13 15.88 -0.08
CA ALA A 161 -2.60 17.07 -0.77
C ALA A 161 -2.31 17.03 -2.29
N LYS A 162 -1.11 16.54 -2.68
CA LYS A 162 -0.77 16.35 -4.10
C LYS A 162 -1.69 15.34 -4.79
N LEU A 163 -2.05 14.25 -4.11
CA LEU A 163 -2.97 13.23 -4.65
C LEU A 163 -4.38 13.81 -4.84
N MET A 164 -4.88 14.55 -3.84
CA MET A 164 -6.19 15.21 -3.94
C MET A 164 -6.26 16.21 -5.10
N ILE A 165 -5.22 17.02 -5.30
CA ILE A 165 -5.15 17.97 -6.42
C ILE A 165 -5.16 17.21 -7.75
N LYS A 166 -4.38 16.14 -7.88
CA LYS A 166 -4.36 15.32 -9.11
C LYS A 166 -5.68 14.66 -9.41
N SER A 167 -6.40 14.17 -8.39
CA SER A 167 -7.71 13.54 -8.57
C SER A 167 -8.78 14.54 -9.02
N ASN A 168 -8.74 15.78 -8.55
CA ASN A 168 -9.68 16.83 -8.94
C ASN A 168 -9.40 17.41 -10.34
N VAL A 169 -8.15 17.37 -10.82
CA VAL A 169 -7.78 17.84 -12.18
C VAL A 169 -8.24 16.85 -13.26
N THR A 170 -8.51 15.61 -12.93
CA THR A 170 -8.98 14.58 -13.88
C THR A 170 -10.51 14.52 -14.01
N THR A 171 -11.26 15.40 -13.35
CA THR A 171 -12.74 15.38 -13.34
C THR A 171 -13.38 16.52 -14.19
N ASN A 172 -12.57 17.22 -15.00
CA ASN A 172 -13.04 18.23 -15.99
C ASN A 172 -12.77 17.76 -17.40
#